data_0d5edb232be97e845a594671671903e6
#
_entry.id   0d5edb232be97e845a594671671903e6
#
_cell.length_a   1.000
_cell.length_b   1.000
_cell.length_c   1.000
_cell.angle_alpha   90.00
_cell.angle_beta   90.00
_cell.angle_gamma   90.00
#
_symmetry.space_group_name_H-M   'P 1'
#
loop_
_entity.id
_entity.type
_entity.pdbx_description
1 polymer ?
#
loop_
_entity_poly.entity_id
_entity_poly.type
_entity_poly.pdbx_seq_one_letter_code
_entity_poly.pdbx_strand_id
1 'polypeptide(L)'
;MKVLIADDELINKREKEVNEFDVEKAEHLKENFLKDWMMGKIRSSEIEKDMRYFNIKYTNSMGLIVIKPLIKDRVLIEEELQTELISYAIYNIANDIMNKFNYLNVFIDSKKQVVILCDINPIKYWHSAVTELENAINKCLKINVVICASFLRDDPVQVNIVYKSLCNRLVEKSKKTSIVIEVQKYINRNYNKENLSISEVANSIGVSQTYLTRVFKRELRMNFIDYLTNVRIKNAIILMRDPSLKLYEIAEMIGYSTEHYFSNVFKKQVGISPEDYKLGLVSEGRN
;
A
#
# COMPACT_ATOMS: atom_id res chain seq x y z
N MET A 1 31.53 7.38 -51.99
CA MET A 1 30.14 7.02 -51.61
C MET A 1 30.02 6.38 -50.24
N LYS A 2 30.92 5.52 -49.76
CA LYS A 2 30.85 4.93 -48.42
C LYS A 2 31.18 5.91 -47.24
N VAL A 3 31.96 6.97 -47.48
CA VAL A 3 32.37 7.95 -46.44
C VAL A 3 31.24 8.91 -46.17
N LEU A 4 30.45 9.35 -47.14
CA LEU A 4 29.32 10.24 -46.98
C LEU A 4 28.14 9.61 -46.17
N ILE A 5 27.94 8.29 -46.30
CA ILE A 5 26.87 7.59 -45.57
C ILE A 5 27.24 7.46 -44.08
N ALA A 6 28.51 7.27 -43.75
CA ALA A 6 28.99 7.18 -42.37
C ALA A 6 28.88 8.54 -41.62
N ASP A 7 29.07 9.66 -42.31
CA ASP A 7 28.91 10.99 -41.75
C ASP A 7 27.43 11.34 -41.44
N ASP A 8 26.52 10.96 -42.35
CA ASP A 8 25.07 11.16 -42.13
C ASP A 8 24.54 10.33 -40.96
N GLU A 9 24.99 9.07 -40.79
CA GLU A 9 24.63 8.23 -39.64
C GLU A 9 25.18 8.79 -38.33
N LEU A 10 26.38 9.35 -38.31
CA LEU A 10 27.00 9.99 -37.14
C LEU A 10 26.30 11.29 -36.78
N ILE A 11 25.90 12.10 -37.78
CA ILE A 11 25.14 13.34 -37.56
C ILE A 11 23.76 13.02 -37.00
N ASN A 12 23.03 12.09 -37.59
CA ASN A 12 21.71 11.64 -37.12
C ASN A 12 21.78 11.04 -35.69
N LYS A 13 22.86 10.35 -35.34
CA LYS A 13 23.06 9.80 -33.99
C LYS A 13 23.31 10.92 -32.97
N ARG A 14 24.13 11.92 -33.31
CA ARG A 14 24.38 13.10 -32.46
C ARG A 14 23.13 13.96 -32.27
N GLU A 15 22.36 14.18 -33.32
CA GLU A 15 21.07 14.93 -33.24
C GLU A 15 20.06 14.19 -32.35
N LYS A 16 19.98 12.87 -32.41
CA LYS A 16 19.19 12.06 -31.47
C LYS A 16 19.68 12.19 -30.03
N GLU A 17 20.98 12.07 -29.79
CA GLU A 17 21.57 12.18 -28.45
C GLU A 17 21.37 13.59 -27.87
N VAL A 18 21.48 14.67 -28.67
CA VAL A 18 21.21 16.04 -28.25
C VAL A 18 19.72 16.23 -27.94
N ASN A 19 18.81 15.72 -28.78
CA ASN A 19 17.36 15.80 -28.55
C ASN A 19 16.94 15.01 -27.29
N GLU A 20 17.49 13.80 -27.08
CA GLU A 20 17.23 13.01 -25.87
C GLU A 20 17.70 13.72 -24.61
N PHE A 21 18.88 14.32 -24.63
CA PHE A 21 19.43 15.09 -23.51
C PHE A 21 18.60 16.34 -23.19
N ASP A 22 18.10 17.05 -24.20
CA ASP A 22 17.26 18.23 -24.01
C ASP A 22 15.88 17.85 -23.47
N VAL A 23 15.32 16.72 -23.89
CA VAL A 23 14.05 16.18 -23.38
C VAL A 23 14.19 15.77 -21.91
N GLU A 24 15.21 15.00 -21.57
CA GLU A 24 15.47 14.55 -20.19
C GLU A 24 15.69 15.74 -19.24
N LYS A 25 16.42 16.77 -19.70
CA LYS A 25 16.60 18.02 -18.95
C LYS A 25 15.29 18.77 -18.74
N ALA A 26 14.43 18.83 -19.76
CA ALA A 26 13.12 19.46 -19.65
C ALA A 26 12.20 18.73 -18.68
N GLU A 27 12.19 17.41 -18.71
CA GLU A 27 11.42 16.58 -17.77
C GLU A 27 11.91 16.78 -16.33
N HIS A 28 13.23 16.81 -16.11
CA HIS A 28 13.81 17.08 -14.79
C HIS A 28 13.44 18.46 -14.25
N LEU A 29 13.45 19.48 -15.10
CA LEU A 29 13.02 20.84 -14.73
C LEU A 29 11.54 20.88 -14.36
N LYS A 30 10.70 20.18 -15.12
CA LYS A 30 9.26 20.04 -14.83
C LYS A 30 9.03 19.33 -13.49
N GLU A 31 9.76 18.26 -13.23
CA GLU A 31 9.67 17.53 -11.96
C GLU A 31 10.07 18.41 -10.78
N ASN A 32 11.14 19.18 -10.89
CA ASN A 32 11.56 20.14 -9.87
C ASN A 32 10.50 21.22 -9.62
N PHE A 33 9.92 21.77 -10.69
CA PHE A 33 8.78 22.68 -10.57
C PHE A 33 7.63 22.04 -9.78
N LEU A 34 7.21 20.83 -10.12
CA LEU A 34 6.12 20.12 -9.43
C LEU A 34 6.43 19.93 -7.94
N LYS A 35 7.65 19.53 -7.60
CA LYS A 35 8.10 19.40 -6.21
C LYS A 35 8.05 20.71 -5.44
N ASP A 36 8.56 21.77 -6.03
CA ASP A 36 8.62 23.09 -5.38
C ASP A 36 7.21 23.71 -5.26
N TRP A 37 6.33 23.49 -6.25
CA TRP A 37 4.93 23.89 -6.19
C TRP A 37 4.19 23.18 -5.03
N MET A 38 4.31 21.86 -4.92
CA MET A 38 3.72 21.09 -3.81
C MET A 38 4.26 21.54 -2.44
N MET A 39 5.53 21.88 -2.35
CA MET A 39 6.14 22.36 -1.10
C MET A 39 5.77 23.82 -0.76
N GLY A 40 5.18 24.56 -1.72
CA GLY A 40 4.82 25.97 -1.57
C GLY A 40 6.02 26.91 -1.60
N LYS A 41 7.06 26.56 -2.35
CA LYS A 41 8.27 27.36 -2.52
C LYS A 41 8.19 28.37 -3.67
N ILE A 42 7.16 28.20 -4.54
CA ILE A 42 6.94 29.07 -5.70
C ILE A 42 6.00 30.19 -5.30
N ARG A 43 6.30 31.41 -5.75
CA ARG A 43 5.43 32.57 -5.53
C ARG A 43 4.12 32.41 -6.28
N SER A 44 3.01 32.79 -5.67
CA SER A 44 1.67 32.67 -6.27
C SER A 44 1.57 33.29 -7.66
N SER A 45 2.26 34.42 -7.91
CA SER A 45 2.29 35.10 -9.20
C SER A 45 3.07 34.37 -10.30
N GLU A 46 3.89 33.39 -9.93
CA GLU A 46 4.75 32.64 -10.86
C GLU A 46 4.14 31.28 -11.23
N ILE A 47 3.28 30.72 -10.37
CA ILE A 47 2.72 29.37 -10.55
C ILE A 47 2.06 29.20 -11.93
N GLU A 48 1.16 30.11 -12.32
CA GLU A 48 0.46 30.00 -13.61
C GLU A 48 1.40 30.18 -14.81
N LYS A 49 2.44 31.01 -14.66
CA LYS A 49 3.46 31.22 -15.71
C LYS A 49 4.25 29.93 -15.93
N ASP A 50 4.69 29.30 -14.84
CA ASP A 50 5.50 28.09 -14.88
C ASP A 50 4.65 26.89 -15.35
N MET A 51 3.39 26.81 -14.94
CA MET A 51 2.43 25.82 -15.46
C MET A 51 2.30 25.91 -16.98
N ARG A 52 2.19 27.12 -17.53
CA ARG A 52 2.14 27.32 -18.99
C ARG A 52 3.45 26.91 -19.65
N TYR A 53 4.58 27.25 -19.05
CA TYR A 53 5.90 26.88 -19.57
C TYR A 53 6.08 25.37 -19.67
N PHE A 54 5.64 24.61 -18.63
CA PHE A 54 5.73 23.14 -18.59
C PHE A 54 4.51 22.43 -19.20
N ASN A 55 3.60 23.17 -19.85
CA ASN A 55 2.36 22.63 -20.43
C ASN A 55 1.52 21.82 -19.42
N ILE A 56 1.48 22.27 -18.16
CA ILE A 56 0.66 21.67 -17.12
C ILE A 56 -0.72 22.35 -17.16
N LYS A 57 -1.74 21.57 -17.51
CA LYS A 57 -3.14 22.05 -17.49
C LYS A 57 -3.75 21.77 -16.12
N TYR A 58 -4.56 22.70 -15.66
CA TYR A 58 -5.29 22.62 -14.41
C TYR A 58 -6.79 22.74 -14.70
N THR A 59 -7.57 21.81 -14.17
CA THR A 59 -9.02 21.70 -14.40
C THR A 59 -9.76 21.55 -13.08
N ASN A 60 -11.07 21.75 -13.10
CA ASN A 60 -11.94 21.60 -11.92
C ASN A 60 -12.10 20.13 -11.46
N SER A 61 -11.59 19.18 -12.23
CA SER A 61 -11.57 17.74 -11.92
C SER A 61 -10.18 17.21 -11.55
N MET A 62 -9.23 18.12 -11.27
CA MET A 62 -7.90 17.71 -10.82
C MET A 62 -7.92 16.98 -9.49
N GLY A 63 -7.24 15.85 -9.46
CA GLY A 63 -7.01 15.06 -8.26
C GLY A 63 -5.54 14.98 -7.91
N LEU A 64 -5.27 14.93 -6.61
CA LEU A 64 -3.95 14.74 -6.04
C LEU A 64 -3.93 13.47 -5.21
N ILE A 65 -3.02 12.55 -5.53
CA ILE A 65 -2.81 11.30 -4.82
C ILE A 65 -1.38 11.29 -4.30
N VAL A 66 -1.20 10.88 -3.04
CA VAL A 66 0.12 10.68 -2.43
C VAL A 66 0.20 9.26 -1.89
N ILE A 67 1.25 8.53 -2.29
CA ILE A 67 1.47 7.13 -1.96
C ILE A 67 2.77 7.00 -1.16
N LYS A 68 2.69 6.27 -0.06
CA LYS A 68 3.86 5.91 0.77
C LYS A 68 3.99 4.39 0.87
N PRO A 69 5.11 3.79 0.48
CA PRO A 69 5.38 2.39 0.76
C PRO A 69 5.56 2.14 2.26
N LEU A 70 5.10 0.96 2.73
CA LEU A 70 5.34 0.47 4.08
C LEU A 70 6.39 -0.64 4.01
N ILE A 71 7.65 -0.27 4.22
CA ILE A 71 8.78 -1.19 4.18
C ILE A 71 8.92 -1.87 5.54
N LYS A 72 9.17 -3.18 5.55
CA LYS A 72 8.98 -4.05 6.73
C LYS A 72 10.24 -4.30 7.57
N ASP A 73 11.45 -4.16 7.04
CA ASP A 73 12.66 -4.62 7.71
C ASP A 73 13.69 -3.49 7.87
N ARG A 74 14.18 -3.35 9.11
CA ARG A 74 15.12 -2.31 9.53
C ARG A 74 16.56 -2.81 9.41
N VAL A 75 17.21 -2.60 8.26
CA VAL A 75 18.68 -2.61 8.14
C VAL A 75 19.08 -1.27 7.55
N LEU A 76 19.70 -0.42 8.37
CA LEU A 76 19.78 1.04 8.20
C LEU A 76 20.44 1.58 6.91
N ILE A 77 21.28 0.83 6.23
CA ILE A 77 22.00 1.30 5.02
C ILE A 77 21.34 0.82 3.73
N GLU A 78 20.67 -0.32 3.75
CA GLU A 78 19.89 -0.85 2.61
C GLU A 78 18.49 -0.23 2.49
N GLU A 79 17.97 0.39 3.57
CA GLU A 79 16.61 0.96 3.63
C GLU A 79 16.39 2.12 2.66
N GLU A 80 17.37 3.00 2.50
CA GLU A 80 17.22 4.19 1.65
C GLU A 80 17.21 3.79 0.17
N LEU A 81 18.15 2.95 -0.24
CA LEU A 81 18.22 2.42 -1.60
C LEU A 81 17.00 1.54 -1.92
N GLN A 82 16.57 0.71 -0.96
CA GLN A 82 15.39 -0.12 -1.12
C GLN A 82 14.11 0.73 -1.22
N THR A 83 14.02 1.80 -0.44
CA THR A 83 12.89 2.75 -0.51
C THR A 83 12.84 3.45 -1.86
N GLU A 84 13.98 3.87 -2.40
CA GLU A 84 14.07 4.49 -3.73
C GLU A 84 13.61 3.54 -4.83
N LEU A 85 14.13 2.32 -4.86
CA LEU A 85 13.75 1.31 -5.84
C LEU A 85 12.25 0.98 -5.79
N ILE A 86 11.70 0.85 -4.58
CA ILE A 86 10.27 0.60 -4.39
C ILE A 86 9.44 1.81 -4.86
N SER A 87 9.86 3.03 -4.52
CA SER A 87 9.17 4.23 -4.97
C SER A 87 9.21 4.38 -6.48
N TYR A 88 10.33 4.02 -7.12
CA TYR A 88 10.44 3.99 -8.58
C TYR A 88 9.55 2.92 -9.22
N ALA A 89 9.46 1.73 -8.61
CA ALA A 89 8.55 0.69 -9.07
C ALA A 89 7.07 1.14 -8.94
N ILE A 90 6.70 1.80 -7.85
CA ILE A 90 5.36 2.39 -7.67
C ILE A 90 5.11 3.49 -8.70
N TYR A 91 6.10 4.34 -8.99
CA TYR A 91 6.04 5.36 -10.03
C TYR A 91 5.69 4.77 -11.40
N ASN A 92 6.35 3.68 -11.80
CA ASN A 92 6.06 3.00 -13.06
C ASN A 92 4.65 2.41 -13.10
N ILE A 93 4.24 1.70 -12.03
CA ILE A 93 2.87 1.16 -11.91
C ILE A 93 1.83 2.28 -11.95
N ALA A 94 2.12 3.42 -11.30
CA ALA A 94 1.22 4.57 -11.31
C ALA A 94 1.06 5.16 -12.71
N ASN A 95 2.14 5.31 -13.48
CA ASN A 95 2.07 5.75 -14.86
C ASN A 95 1.23 4.79 -15.71
N ASP A 96 1.44 3.48 -15.60
CA ASP A 96 0.70 2.46 -16.37
C ASP A 96 -0.80 2.47 -16.06
N ILE A 97 -1.16 2.50 -14.78
CA ILE A 97 -2.57 2.43 -14.35
C ILE A 97 -3.31 3.74 -14.60
N MET A 98 -2.61 4.87 -14.43
CA MET A 98 -3.23 6.20 -14.48
C MET A 98 -3.14 6.86 -15.87
N ASN A 99 -2.48 6.24 -16.86
CA ASN A 99 -2.33 6.77 -18.22
C ASN A 99 -3.66 7.01 -18.96
N LYS A 100 -4.73 6.37 -18.51
CA LYS A 100 -6.10 6.55 -19.00
C LYS A 100 -6.73 7.89 -18.60
N PHE A 101 -6.11 8.62 -17.65
CA PHE A 101 -6.56 9.93 -17.20
C PHE A 101 -5.79 11.05 -17.89
N ASN A 102 -6.45 12.20 -18.12
CA ASN A 102 -5.84 13.34 -18.78
C ASN A 102 -4.85 14.07 -17.85
N TYR A 103 -3.90 14.78 -18.46
CA TYR A 103 -2.95 15.67 -17.79
C TYR A 103 -2.21 15.02 -16.62
N LEU A 104 -1.87 13.75 -16.80
CA LEU A 104 -1.15 12.94 -15.82
C LEU A 104 0.27 13.49 -15.59
N ASN A 105 0.60 13.73 -14.34
CA ASN A 105 1.96 14.00 -13.88
C ASN A 105 2.23 13.11 -12.67
N VAL A 106 3.21 12.22 -12.77
CA VAL A 106 3.67 11.36 -11.68
C VAL A 106 5.11 11.76 -11.36
N PHE A 107 5.45 11.88 -10.09
CA PHE A 107 6.80 12.18 -9.64
C PHE A 107 7.05 11.64 -8.22
N ILE A 108 8.32 11.59 -7.84
CA ILE A 108 8.75 11.17 -6.50
C ILE A 108 9.20 12.40 -5.73
N ASP A 109 8.62 12.65 -4.55
CA ASP A 109 8.96 13.79 -3.71
C ASP A 109 10.26 13.56 -2.90
N SER A 110 10.70 14.59 -2.16
CA SER A 110 11.89 14.53 -1.32
C SER A 110 11.79 13.51 -0.16
N LYS A 111 10.59 13.03 0.16
CA LYS A 111 10.34 12.00 1.18
C LYS A 111 10.19 10.60 0.59
N LYS A 112 10.56 10.42 -0.68
CA LYS A 112 10.41 9.18 -1.45
C LYS A 112 8.95 8.71 -1.54
N GLN A 113 7.98 9.65 -1.49
CA GLN A 113 6.57 9.39 -1.73
C GLN A 113 6.27 9.57 -3.21
N VAL A 114 5.42 8.71 -3.78
CA VAL A 114 4.95 8.89 -5.16
C VAL A 114 3.75 9.81 -5.15
N VAL A 115 3.83 10.88 -5.92
CA VAL A 115 2.80 11.90 -6.05
C VAL A 115 2.22 11.85 -7.45
N ILE A 116 0.90 11.84 -7.55
CA ILE A 116 0.17 11.82 -8.82
C ILE A 116 -0.76 13.03 -8.85
N LEU A 117 -0.62 13.83 -9.89
CA LEU A 117 -1.50 14.94 -10.23
C LEU A 117 -2.12 14.64 -11.58
N CYS A 118 -3.44 14.50 -11.66
CA CYS A 118 -4.13 14.18 -12.91
C CYS A 118 -5.57 14.70 -12.92
N ASP A 119 -6.13 14.87 -14.12
CA ASP A 119 -7.55 15.18 -14.34
C ASP A 119 -8.35 13.88 -14.35
N ILE A 120 -9.22 13.69 -13.35
CA ILE A 120 -10.08 12.51 -13.24
C ILE A 120 -11.51 12.87 -13.66
N ASN A 121 -11.68 13.01 -14.95
CA ASN A 121 -12.99 13.20 -15.56
C ASN A 121 -13.40 11.93 -16.35
N PRO A 122 -14.57 11.31 -16.05
CA PRO A 122 -15.58 11.70 -15.05
C PRO A 122 -15.19 11.34 -13.59
N ILE A 123 -15.53 12.23 -12.68
CA ILE A 123 -15.25 12.13 -11.22
C ILE A 123 -15.74 10.79 -10.59
N LYS A 124 -16.77 10.16 -11.15
CA LYS A 124 -17.27 8.86 -10.68
C LYS A 124 -16.21 7.75 -10.66
N TYR A 125 -15.16 7.87 -11.46
CA TYR A 125 -14.06 6.89 -11.51
C TYR A 125 -12.98 7.10 -10.44
N TRP A 126 -13.07 8.16 -9.63
CA TRP A 126 -12.07 8.47 -8.61
C TRP A 126 -11.76 7.30 -7.66
N HIS A 127 -12.81 6.77 -7.03
CA HIS A 127 -12.62 5.69 -6.05
C HIS A 127 -12.11 4.40 -6.70
N SER A 128 -12.62 4.07 -7.88
CA SER A 128 -12.16 2.87 -8.60
C SER A 128 -10.71 3.00 -9.04
N ALA A 129 -10.27 4.18 -9.49
CA ALA A 129 -8.89 4.44 -9.89
C ALA A 129 -7.90 4.27 -8.72
N VAL A 130 -8.23 4.85 -7.56
CA VAL A 130 -7.40 4.71 -6.34
C VAL A 130 -7.34 3.25 -5.88
N THR A 131 -8.46 2.53 -5.92
CA THR A 131 -8.53 1.12 -5.53
C THR A 131 -7.76 0.23 -6.51
N GLU A 132 -7.88 0.47 -7.80
CA GLU A 132 -7.16 -0.24 -8.85
C GLU A 132 -5.64 -0.06 -8.70
N LEU A 133 -5.21 1.16 -8.42
CA LEU A 133 -3.81 1.50 -8.17
C LEU A 133 -3.26 0.76 -6.92
N GLU A 134 -4.00 0.77 -5.81
CA GLU A 134 -3.63 0.06 -4.58
C GLU A 134 -3.51 -1.46 -4.83
N ASN A 135 -4.48 -2.04 -5.53
CA ASN A 135 -4.50 -3.47 -5.86
C ASN A 135 -3.34 -3.85 -6.80
N ALA A 136 -3.04 -3.03 -7.81
CA ALA A 136 -1.93 -3.25 -8.73
C ALA A 136 -0.58 -3.24 -8.00
N ILE A 137 -0.34 -2.24 -7.15
CA ILE A 137 0.88 -2.15 -6.34
C ILE A 137 1.03 -3.38 -5.43
N ASN A 138 -0.04 -3.75 -4.71
CA ASN A 138 -0.03 -4.92 -3.82
C ASN A 138 0.24 -6.22 -4.59
N LYS A 139 -0.37 -6.39 -5.76
CA LYS A 139 -0.20 -7.58 -6.61
C LYS A 139 1.21 -7.70 -7.19
N CYS A 140 1.75 -6.60 -7.71
CA CYS A 140 3.05 -6.60 -8.39
C CYS A 140 4.23 -6.63 -7.41
N LEU A 141 4.18 -5.84 -6.34
CA LEU A 141 5.30 -5.67 -5.42
C LEU A 141 5.16 -6.48 -4.12
N LYS A 142 3.98 -7.02 -3.83
CA LYS A 142 3.66 -7.75 -2.58
C LYS A 142 3.97 -6.96 -1.30
N ILE A 143 3.87 -5.64 -1.40
CA ILE A 143 4.07 -4.71 -0.28
C ILE A 143 2.76 -4.00 0.07
N ASN A 144 2.66 -3.55 1.32
CA ASN A 144 1.59 -2.67 1.72
C ASN A 144 1.98 -1.22 1.41
N VAL A 145 1.01 -0.44 0.97
CA VAL A 145 1.15 1.00 0.75
C VAL A 145 0.07 1.75 1.53
N VAL A 146 0.33 3.00 1.82
CA VAL A 146 -0.69 3.92 2.29
C VAL A 146 -0.93 4.94 1.21
N ILE A 147 -2.19 5.08 0.80
CA ILE A 147 -2.64 6.04 -0.19
C ILE A 147 -3.54 7.07 0.48
N CYS A 148 -3.25 8.34 0.25
CA CYS A 148 -4.12 9.47 0.56
C CYS A 148 -4.40 10.24 -0.71
N ALA A 149 -5.67 10.60 -0.92
CA ALA A 149 -6.11 11.25 -2.13
C ALA A 149 -7.15 12.33 -1.83
N SER A 150 -7.19 13.36 -2.64
CA SER A 150 -8.15 14.46 -2.56
C SER A 150 -8.33 15.12 -3.92
N PHE A 151 -9.53 15.67 -4.16
CA PHE A 151 -9.72 16.64 -5.25
C PHE A 151 -9.06 17.96 -4.89
N LEU A 152 -8.57 18.64 -5.90
CA LEU A 152 -8.09 20.00 -5.82
C LEU A 152 -9.24 20.97 -6.10
N ARG A 153 -9.13 22.18 -5.56
CA ARG A 153 -10.04 23.28 -5.86
C ARG A 153 -9.56 24.03 -7.11
N ASP A 154 -10.37 24.93 -7.61
CA ASP A 154 -10.11 25.72 -8.85
C ASP A 154 -8.94 26.71 -8.74
N ASP A 155 -8.24 26.73 -7.60
CA ASP A 155 -7.12 27.63 -7.36
C ASP A 155 -5.80 26.87 -7.24
N PRO A 156 -4.91 26.93 -8.25
CA PRO A 156 -3.61 26.28 -8.24
C PRO A 156 -2.71 26.73 -7.07
N VAL A 157 -2.93 27.92 -6.53
CA VAL A 157 -2.16 28.44 -5.39
C VAL A 157 -2.36 27.61 -4.13
N GLN A 158 -3.53 26.97 -3.97
CA GLN A 158 -3.86 26.17 -2.79
C GLN A 158 -3.39 24.71 -2.86
N VAL A 159 -2.77 24.28 -3.94
CA VAL A 159 -2.32 22.88 -4.11
C VAL A 159 -1.36 22.47 -3.00
N ASN A 160 -0.46 23.34 -2.57
CA ASN A 160 0.46 23.09 -1.48
C ASN A 160 -0.25 22.82 -0.13
N ILE A 161 -1.39 23.46 0.12
CA ILE A 161 -2.19 23.26 1.35
C ILE A 161 -2.78 21.85 1.33
N VAL A 162 -3.35 21.45 0.20
CA VAL A 162 -3.92 20.11 0.01
C VAL A 162 -2.83 19.04 0.12
N TYR A 163 -1.69 19.25 -0.54
CA TYR A 163 -0.53 18.33 -0.48
C TYR A 163 -0.04 18.14 0.97
N LYS A 164 0.17 19.23 1.72
CA LYS A 164 0.58 19.15 3.14
C LYS A 164 -0.46 18.42 4.00
N SER A 165 -1.75 18.67 3.76
CA SER A 165 -2.85 17.96 4.44
C SER A 165 -2.81 16.46 4.13
N LEU A 166 -2.60 16.07 2.87
CA LEU A 166 -2.47 14.66 2.46
C LEU A 166 -1.26 14.01 3.11
N CYS A 167 -0.10 14.67 3.13
CA CYS A 167 1.10 14.19 3.80
C CYS A 167 0.88 13.94 5.30
N ASN A 168 0.22 14.84 6.00
CA ASN A 168 -0.11 14.67 7.41
C ASN A 168 -1.06 13.47 7.64
N ARG A 169 -2.12 13.36 6.84
CA ARG A 169 -3.04 12.20 6.88
C ARG A 169 -2.31 10.90 6.57
N LEU A 170 -1.35 10.92 5.65
CA LEU A 170 -0.56 9.78 5.24
C LEU A 170 0.36 9.31 6.37
N VAL A 171 0.99 10.21 7.13
CA VAL A 171 1.79 9.88 8.32
C VAL A 171 0.91 9.20 9.38
N GLU A 172 -0.25 9.76 9.70
CA GLU A 172 -1.19 9.19 10.66
C GLU A 172 -1.69 7.81 10.23
N LYS A 173 -2.07 7.67 8.97
CA LYS A 173 -2.54 6.40 8.41
C LYS A 173 -1.42 5.35 8.38
N SER A 174 -0.18 5.74 8.05
CA SER A 174 0.99 4.85 8.04
C SER A 174 1.28 4.27 9.43
N LYS A 175 1.28 5.10 10.47
CA LYS A 175 1.49 4.64 11.85
C LYS A 175 0.45 3.59 12.25
N LYS A 176 -0.83 3.82 11.93
CA LYS A 176 -1.92 2.88 12.26
C LYS A 176 -1.79 1.57 11.49
N THR A 177 -1.50 1.63 10.20
CA THR A 177 -1.33 0.44 9.35
C THR A 177 -0.12 -0.38 9.80
N SER A 178 1.00 0.25 10.16
CA SER A 178 2.17 -0.43 10.72
C SER A 178 1.83 -1.18 12.01
N ILE A 179 1.10 -0.54 12.93
CA ILE A 179 0.66 -1.18 14.18
C ILE A 179 -0.24 -2.39 13.89
N VAL A 180 -1.19 -2.26 12.96
CA VAL A 180 -2.05 -3.39 12.57
C VAL A 180 -1.22 -4.56 12.06
N ILE A 181 -0.24 -4.30 11.20
CA ILE A 181 0.66 -5.33 10.66
C ILE A 181 1.46 -6.00 11.78
N GLU A 182 2.01 -5.22 12.72
CA GLU A 182 2.77 -5.75 13.86
C GLU A 182 1.89 -6.62 14.77
N VAL A 183 0.68 -6.16 15.06
CA VAL A 183 -0.32 -6.91 15.81
C VAL A 183 -0.64 -8.26 15.16
N GLN A 184 -0.94 -8.23 13.85
CA GLN A 184 -1.23 -9.43 13.09
C GLN A 184 -0.06 -10.41 13.09
N LYS A 185 1.17 -9.92 12.92
CA LYS A 185 2.38 -10.74 13.01
C LYS A 185 2.55 -11.35 14.40
N TYR A 186 2.36 -10.56 15.46
CA TYR A 186 2.48 -11.05 16.83
C TYR A 186 1.46 -12.14 17.13
N ILE A 187 0.19 -11.93 16.77
CA ILE A 187 -0.87 -12.92 16.98
C ILE A 187 -0.59 -14.19 16.16
N ASN A 188 -0.19 -14.06 14.89
CA ASN A 188 0.13 -15.22 14.04
C ASN A 188 1.34 -16.06 14.55
N ARG A 189 2.24 -15.46 15.33
CA ARG A 189 3.37 -16.18 15.95
C ARG A 189 3.04 -16.79 17.31
N ASN A 190 2.01 -16.28 17.99
CA ASN A 190 1.71 -16.61 19.38
C ASN A 190 0.27 -17.09 19.60
N TYR A 191 -0.52 -17.35 18.54
CA TYR A 191 -1.94 -17.73 18.66
C TYR A 191 -2.14 -19.04 19.47
N ASN A 192 -1.11 -19.89 19.53
CA ASN A 192 -1.10 -21.14 20.26
C ASN A 192 -0.92 -20.98 21.78
N LYS A 193 -0.58 -19.78 22.25
CA LYS A 193 -0.57 -19.51 23.70
C LYS A 193 -2.01 -19.47 24.22
N GLU A 194 -2.35 -20.33 25.18
CA GLU A 194 -3.68 -20.43 25.75
C GLU A 194 -4.23 -19.08 26.23
N ASN A 195 -3.41 -18.37 27.03
CA ASN A 195 -3.81 -17.12 27.69
C ASN A 195 -3.37 -15.86 26.94
N LEU A 196 -3.23 -15.92 25.60
CA LEU A 196 -2.87 -14.74 24.82
C LEU A 196 -3.92 -13.65 24.98
N SER A 197 -3.50 -12.51 25.53
CA SER A 197 -4.37 -11.36 25.82
C SER A 197 -4.02 -10.13 25.01
N ILE A 198 -5.01 -9.23 24.83
CA ILE A 198 -4.79 -7.94 24.16
C ILE A 198 -3.77 -7.08 24.93
N SER A 199 -3.68 -7.24 26.24
CA SER A 199 -2.71 -6.54 27.10
C SER A 199 -1.28 -6.99 26.78
N GLU A 200 -1.06 -8.31 26.63
CA GLU A 200 0.25 -8.86 26.25
C GLU A 200 0.66 -8.35 24.86
N VAL A 201 -0.25 -8.38 23.89
CA VAL A 201 0.02 -7.87 22.54
C VAL A 201 0.35 -6.38 22.56
N ALA A 202 -0.43 -5.58 23.30
CA ALA A 202 -0.21 -4.14 23.42
C ALA A 202 1.16 -3.82 24.03
N ASN A 203 1.53 -4.52 25.10
CA ASN A 203 2.83 -4.35 25.75
C ASN A 203 3.99 -4.73 24.82
N SER A 204 3.86 -5.82 24.04
CA SER A 204 4.92 -6.27 23.12
C SER A 204 5.18 -5.29 21.97
N ILE A 205 4.17 -4.51 21.59
CA ILE A 205 4.23 -3.53 20.49
C ILE A 205 4.53 -2.11 21.00
N GLY A 206 4.50 -1.90 22.32
CA GLY A 206 4.77 -0.60 22.94
C GLY A 206 3.62 0.40 22.83
N VAL A 207 2.37 -0.08 22.84
CA VAL A 207 1.16 0.76 22.79
C VAL A 207 0.24 0.48 23.98
N SER A 208 -0.68 1.42 24.30
CA SER A 208 -1.68 1.16 25.33
C SER A 208 -2.76 0.17 24.85
N GLN A 209 -3.26 -0.66 25.76
CA GLN A 209 -4.37 -1.58 25.49
C GLN A 209 -5.61 -0.86 24.95
N THR A 210 -5.92 0.31 25.51
CA THR A 210 -7.05 1.14 25.05
C THR A 210 -6.87 1.60 23.59
N TYR A 211 -5.65 2.00 23.23
CA TYR A 211 -5.33 2.36 21.86
C TYR A 211 -5.47 1.16 20.92
N LEU A 212 -4.90 0.02 21.30
CA LEU A 212 -4.98 -1.20 20.51
C LEU A 212 -6.42 -1.67 20.30
N THR A 213 -7.27 -1.62 21.33
CA THR A 213 -8.70 -1.93 21.24
C THR A 213 -9.41 -1.04 20.20
N ARG A 214 -9.08 0.26 20.15
CA ARG A 214 -9.65 1.18 19.15
C ARG A 214 -9.16 0.86 17.73
N VAL A 215 -7.87 0.52 17.59
CA VAL A 215 -7.29 0.09 16.30
C VAL A 215 -8.01 -1.15 15.79
N PHE A 216 -8.20 -2.20 16.61
CA PHE A 216 -8.93 -3.41 16.24
C PHE A 216 -10.32 -3.10 15.71
N LYS A 217 -11.13 -2.35 16.47
CA LYS A 217 -12.50 -2.01 16.09
C LYS A 217 -12.57 -1.20 14.80
N ARG A 218 -11.64 -0.26 14.59
CA ARG A 218 -11.70 0.67 13.47
C ARG A 218 -11.06 0.12 12.19
N GLU A 219 -9.90 -0.52 12.32
CA GLU A 219 -9.12 -0.96 11.14
C GLU A 219 -9.46 -2.41 10.75
N LEU A 220 -9.69 -3.30 11.73
CA LEU A 220 -10.03 -4.70 11.48
C LEU A 220 -11.54 -4.96 11.56
N ARG A 221 -12.35 -3.99 11.99
CA ARG A 221 -13.81 -4.07 12.16
C ARG A 221 -14.29 -5.24 13.03
N MET A 222 -13.45 -5.70 13.94
CA MET A 222 -13.72 -6.78 14.88
C MET A 222 -13.00 -6.52 16.21
N ASN A 223 -13.30 -7.30 17.24
CA ASN A 223 -12.54 -7.24 18.48
C ASN A 223 -11.34 -8.21 18.47
N PHE A 224 -10.48 -8.12 19.48
CA PHE A 224 -9.28 -8.96 19.60
C PHE A 224 -9.64 -10.46 19.70
N ILE A 225 -10.65 -10.80 20.50
CA ILE A 225 -11.05 -12.19 20.73
C ILE A 225 -11.55 -12.82 19.44
N ASP A 226 -12.38 -12.12 18.68
CA ASP A 226 -12.87 -12.61 17.39
C ASP A 226 -11.73 -12.79 16.41
N TYR A 227 -10.77 -11.86 16.37
CA TYR A 227 -9.60 -11.97 15.50
C TYR A 227 -8.73 -13.19 15.87
N LEU A 228 -8.41 -13.37 17.16
CA LEU A 228 -7.64 -14.52 17.65
C LEU A 228 -8.35 -15.83 17.36
N THR A 229 -9.67 -15.88 17.59
CA THR A 229 -10.51 -17.05 17.27
C THR A 229 -10.40 -17.38 15.78
N ASN A 230 -10.55 -16.41 14.90
CA ASN A 230 -10.44 -16.62 13.44
C ASN A 230 -9.06 -17.18 13.06
N VAL A 231 -7.98 -16.67 13.65
CA VAL A 231 -6.61 -17.17 13.41
C VAL A 231 -6.48 -18.62 13.88
N ARG A 232 -6.99 -18.96 15.07
CA ARG A 232 -6.95 -20.31 15.64
C ARG A 232 -7.75 -21.30 14.78
N ILE A 233 -8.97 -20.95 14.40
CA ILE A 233 -9.83 -21.81 13.55
C ILE A 233 -9.19 -22.04 12.17
N LYS A 234 -8.60 -21.01 11.57
CA LYS A 234 -7.87 -21.14 10.31
C LYS A 234 -6.72 -22.13 10.40
N ASN A 235 -5.95 -22.09 11.49
CA ASN A 235 -4.87 -23.03 11.71
C ASN A 235 -5.38 -24.43 12.07
N ALA A 236 -6.49 -24.56 12.81
CA ALA A 236 -7.15 -25.84 13.04
C ALA A 236 -7.51 -26.54 11.72
N ILE A 237 -8.12 -25.81 10.79
CA ILE A 237 -8.50 -26.35 9.46
C ILE A 237 -7.26 -26.84 8.69
N ILE A 238 -6.13 -26.17 8.82
CA ILE A 238 -4.87 -26.61 8.19
C ILE A 238 -4.36 -27.90 8.84
N LEU A 239 -4.35 -27.98 10.18
CA LEU A 239 -3.91 -29.15 10.94
C LEU A 239 -4.83 -30.36 10.73
N MET A 240 -6.14 -30.16 10.53
CA MET A 240 -7.10 -31.23 10.25
C MET A 240 -6.83 -31.98 8.93
N ARG A 241 -6.03 -31.43 8.03
CA ARG A 241 -5.59 -32.13 6.82
C ARG A 241 -4.65 -33.29 7.10
N ASP A 242 -4.02 -33.29 8.27
CA ASP A 242 -3.25 -34.43 8.73
C ASP A 242 -4.19 -35.44 9.41
N PRO A 243 -4.40 -36.66 8.83
CA PRO A 243 -5.29 -37.62 9.37
C PRO A 243 -4.78 -38.24 10.70
N SER A 244 -3.50 -38.15 10.95
CA SER A 244 -2.87 -38.74 12.18
C SER A 244 -3.15 -37.92 13.43
N LEU A 245 -3.38 -36.59 13.31
CA LEU A 245 -3.65 -35.71 14.44
C LEU A 245 -5.06 -35.93 14.99
N LYS A 246 -5.18 -36.11 16.30
CA LYS A 246 -6.49 -36.18 16.98
C LYS A 246 -7.00 -34.78 17.31
N LEU A 247 -8.32 -34.63 17.51
CA LEU A 247 -8.92 -33.30 17.74
C LEU A 247 -8.43 -32.63 19.02
N TYR A 248 -8.17 -33.40 20.07
CA TYR A 248 -7.60 -32.86 21.31
C TYR A 248 -6.18 -32.30 21.11
N GLU A 249 -5.35 -32.96 20.28
CA GLU A 249 -4.00 -32.50 19.95
C GLU A 249 -4.08 -31.18 19.14
N ILE A 250 -4.99 -31.15 18.18
CA ILE A 250 -5.24 -29.92 17.39
C ILE A 250 -5.69 -28.77 18.30
N ALA A 251 -6.62 -29.04 19.25
CA ALA A 251 -7.10 -28.04 20.20
C ALA A 251 -5.94 -27.45 21.02
N GLU A 252 -5.06 -28.31 21.56
CA GLU A 252 -3.87 -27.87 22.31
C GLU A 252 -2.90 -27.08 21.43
N MET A 253 -2.60 -27.58 20.23
CA MET A 253 -1.67 -26.92 19.29
C MET A 253 -2.10 -25.52 18.87
N ILE A 254 -3.41 -25.23 18.90
CA ILE A 254 -3.97 -23.92 18.53
C ILE A 254 -4.32 -23.04 19.74
N GLY A 255 -4.00 -23.50 20.96
CA GLY A 255 -4.11 -22.74 22.20
C GLY A 255 -5.49 -22.79 22.86
N TYR A 256 -6.21 -23.90 22.75
CA TYR A 256 -7.40 -24.19 23.55
C TYR A 256 -7.08 -25.21 24.65
N SER A 257 -7.53 -24.94 25.87
CA SER A 257 -7.32 -25.79 27.02
C SER A 257 -8.08 -27.10 26.96
N THR A 258 -9.18 -27.19 26.24
CA THR A 258 -10.00 -28.39 26.11
C THR A 258 -10.56 -28.54 24.68
N GLU A 259 -10.65 -29.81 24.24
CA GLU A 259 -11.29 -30.18 22.98
C GLU A 259 -12.76 -29.77 22.96
N HIS A 260 -13.48 -29.88 24.06
CA HIS A 260 -14.88 -29.52 24.15
C HIS A 260 -15.10 -28.03 23.86
N TYR A 261 -14.29 -27.16 24.46
CA TYR A 261 -14.39 -25.72 24.21
C TYR A 261 -14.02 -25.38 22.75
N PHE A 262 -12.95 -25.98 22.24
CA PHE A 262 -12.58 -25.86 20.84
C PHE A 262 -13.71 -26.27 19.90
N SER A 263 -14.33 -27.44 20.12
CA SER A 263 -15.41 -27.96 19.28
C SER A 263 -16.63 -27.03 19.23
N ASN A 264 -17.00 -26.44 20.37
CA ASN A 264 -18.07 -25.47 20.44
C ASN A 264 -17.76 -24.18 19.63
N VAL A 265 -16.52 -23.66 19.77
CA VAL A 265 -16.08 -22.47 19.05
C VAL A 265 -15.98 -22.74 17.56
N PHE A 266 -15.43 -23.91 17.17
CA PHE A 266 -15.30 -24.31 15.78
C PHE A 266 -16.69 -24.43 15.11
N LYS A 267 -17.63 -25.14 15.74
CA LYS A 267 -19.00 -25.29 15.22
C LYS A 267 -19.69 -23.93 15.06
N LYS A 268 -19.48 -23.02 16.01
CA LYS A 268 -20.04 -21.65 15.91
C LYS A 268 -19.48 -20.86 14.73
N GLN A 269 -18.20 -21.03 14.39
CA GLN A 269 -17.53 -20.28 13.32
C GLN A 269 -17.71 -20.92 11.94
N VAL A 270 -17.69 -22.26 11.87
CA VAL A 270 -17.68 -23.01 10.60
C VAL A 270 -19.07 -23.56 10.25
N GLY A 271 -19.95 -23.72 11.24
CA GLY A 271 -21.32 -24.22 11.05
C GLY A 271 -21.48 -25.72 11.27
N ILE A 272 -20.41 -26.52 11.22
CA ILE A 272 -20.39 -27.96 11.46
C ILE A 272 -19.35 -28.31 12.54
N SER A 273 -19.46 -29.54 13.11
CA SER A 273 -18.49 -29.97 14.12
C SER A 273 -17.10 -30.21 13.52
N PRO A 274 -16.01 -30.08 14.30
CA PRO A 274 -14.66 -30.39 13.81
C PRO A 274 -14.51 -31.85 13.39
N GLU A 275 -15.24 -32.78 14.00
CA GLU A 275 -15.27 -34.19 13.60
C GLU A 275 -15.87 -34.38 12.21
N ASP A 276 -17.07 -33.81 11.96
CA ASP A 276 -17.73 -33.86 10.66
C ASP A 276 -16.87 -33.21 9.57
N TYR A 277 -16.25 -32.09 9.90
CA TYR A 277 -15.34 -31.40 8.98
C TYR A 277 -14.16 -32.28 8.60
N LYS A 278 -13.49 -32.91 9.57
CA LYS A 278 -12.33 -33.78 9.35
C LYS A 278 -12.71 -35.05 8.57
N LEU A 279 -13.88 -35.66 8.86
CA LEU A 279 -14.41 -36.80 8.11
C LEU A 279 -14.71 -36.45 6.65
N GLY A 280 -15.27 -35.26 6.39
CA GLY A 280 -15.50 -34.74 5.03
C GLY A 280 -14.21 -34.63 4.22
N LEU A 281 -13.12 -34.13 4.83
CA LEU A 281 -11.81 -34.03 4.17
C LEU A 281 -11.22 -35.41 3.80
N VAL A 282 -11.42 -36.43 4.65
CA VAL A 282 -10.96 -37.80 4.38
C VAL A 282 -11.73 -38.45 3.23
N SER A 283 -13.01 -38.14 3.08
CA SER A 283 -13.87 -38.66 1.98
C SER A 283 -13.53 -38.04 0.62
N GLU A 284 -13.20 -36.74 0.57
CA GLU A 284 -12.78 -36.04 -0.65
C GLU A 284 -11.39 -36.47 -1.14
N GLY A 285 -10.51 -36.90 -0.26
CA GLY A 285 -9.15 -37.36 -0.61
C GLY A 285 -9.07 -38.79 -1.13
N ARG A 286 -10.18 -39.52 -1.21
CA ARG A 286 -10.26 -40.93 -1.71
C ARG A 286 -10.88 -41.05 -3.11
N ASN A 287 -11.26 -39.96 -3.74
CA ASN A 287 -11.64 -39.91 -5.14
C ASN A 287 -10.50 -39.30 -5.97
#